data_0d32f9ea85f9e5bec2b0d0dac3d51da7
#
_entry.id   0d32f9ea85f9e5bec2b0d0dac3d51da7
#
_cell.length_a   1.000
_cell.length_b   1.000
_cell.length_c   1.000
_cell.angle_alpha   90.00
_cell.angle_beta   90.00
_cell.angle_gamma   90.00
#
_symmetry.space_group_name_H-M   'P 1'
#
loop_
_entity.id
_entity.type
_entity.pdbx_description
1 polymer ?
#
loop_
_entity_poly.entity_id
_entity_poly.type
_entity_poly.pdbx_seq_one_letter_code
_entity_poly.pdbx_strand_id
1 'polypeptide(L)'
;MDINVLFADDAVEIDGVKYHHHPNGGGMVAETAYVAKTAYIGPFAKICGNARVTGEASVFGNAWIFDNAEVSGRSDVFGNARVFGNARICDDAKVYGFASVFGNAKVSDFAEVYDFAEVSGNSKVCFKKKVSGSTKIAGDTIAEK
;
A
#
# COMPACT_ATOMS: atom_id res chain seq x y z
N MET A 1 -19.55 -18.71 -23.20
CA MET A 1 -18.26 -18.79 -22.53
C MET A 1 -18.42 -18.85 -21.03
N ASP A 2 -17.71 -19.73 -20.41
CA ASP A 2 -17.71 -19.85 -18.96
C ASP A 2 -16.97 -18.65 -18.35
N ILE A 3 -17.63 -17.93 -17.45
CA ILE A 3 -17.05 -16.77 -16.82
C ILE A 3 -15.83 -17.12 -15.95
N ASN A 4 -15.80 -18.32 -15.40
CA ASN A 4 -14.66 -18.78 -14.63
C ASN A 4 -13.43 -18.95 -15.50
N VAL A 5 -13.63 -19.34 -16.75
CA VAL A 5 -12.53 -19.44 -17.71
C VAL A 5 -11.95 -18.06 -17.99
N LEU A 6 -12.81 -17.05 -18.09
CA LEU A 6 -12.35 -15.68 -18.28
C LEU A 6 -11.48 -15.21 -17.11
N PHE A 7 -11.91 -15.50 -15.90
CA PHE A 7 -11.11 -15.12 -14.73
C PHE A 7 -9.80 -15.89 -14.65
N ALA A 8 -9.82 -17.16 -15.04
CA ALA A 8 -8.58 -17.94 -15.10
C ALA A 8 -7.63 -17.37 -16.15
N ASP A 9 -8.17 -16.95 -17.29
CA ASP A 9 -7.37 -16.35 -18.36
C ASP A 9 -6.82 -14.97 -17.99
N ASP A 10 -7.45 -14.32 -17.01
CA ASP A 10 -7.02 -13.02 -16.52
C ASP A 10 -5.79 -13.10 -15.59
N ALA A 11 -5.45 -14.29 -15.18
CA ALA A 11 -4.28 -14.49 -14.34
C ALA A 11 -3.01 -14.26 -15.17
N VAL A 12 -2.06 -13.55 -14.57
CA VAL A 12 -0.78 -13.24 -15.20
C VAL A 12 0.32 -13.80 -14.32
N GLU A 13 1.30 -14.46 -14.94
CA GLU A 13 2.44 -14.98 -14.19
C GLU A 13 3.69 -14.13 -14.52
N ILE A 14 4.33 -13.61 -13.48
CA ILE A 14 5.54 -12.81 -13.59
C ILE A 14 6.58 -13.39 -12.64
N ASP A 15 7.71 -13.83 -13.19
CA ASP A 15 8.80 -14.43 -12.42
C ASP A 15 8.32 -15.59 -11.52
N GLY A 16 7.44 -16.43 -12.04
CA GLY A 16 6.91 -17.59 -11.33
C GLY A 16 5.81 -17.27 -10.33
N VAL A 17 5.40 -16.03 -10.20
CA VAL A 17 4.32 -15.61 -9.29
C VAL A 17 3.07 -15.30 -10.10
N LYS A 18 1.96 -15.86 -9.68
CA LYS A 18 0.68 -15.59 -10.32
C LYS A 18 0.02 -14.37 -9.71
N TYR A 19 -0.53 -13.54 -10.58
CA TYR A 19 -1.29 -12.34 -10.22
C TYR A 19 -2.68 -12.44 -10.81
N HIS A 20 -3.64 -11.83 -10.15
CA HIS A 20 -4.97 -11.66 -10.70
C HIS A 20 -5.40 -10.21 -10.55
N HIS A 21 -6.41 -9.81 -11.30
CA HIS A 21 -6.96 -8.47 -11.18
C HIS A 21 -7.99 -8.42 -10.07
N HIS A 22 -7.85 -7.44 -9.19
CA HIS A 22 -8.81 -7.26 -8.09
C HIS A 22 -10.16 -6.79 -8.65
N PRO A 23 -11.29 -7.41 -8.22
CA PRO A 23 -12.60 -7.02 -8.77
C PRO A 23 -12.96 -5.56 -8.54
N ASN A 24 -12.53 -4.96 -7.45
CA ASN A 24 -12.78 -3.56 -7.16
C ASN A 24 -11.58 -2.71 -7.58
N GLY A 25 -11.57 -2.30 -8.84
CA GLY A 25 -10.56 -1.41 -9.39
C GLY A 25 -9.65 -1.99 -10.47
N GLY A 26 -9.50 -3.30 -10.53
CA GLY A 26 -8.74 -3.99 -11.57
C GLY A 26 -7.24 -4.06 -11.36
N GLY A 27 -6.73 -3.61 -10.21
CA GLY A 27 -5.30 -3.66 -9.93
C GLY A 27 -4.78 -5.08 -9.75
N MET A 28 -3.48 -5.25 -9.93
CA MET A 28 -2.84 -6.56 -9.86
C MET A 28 -2.54 -6.96 -8.42
N VAL A 29 -2.98 -8.15 -8.07
CA VAL A 29 -2.77 -8.71 -6.73
C VAL A 29 -2.06 -10.05 -6.86
N ALA A 30 -0.92 -10.20 -6.21
CA ALA A 30 -0.19 -11.47 -6.19
C ALA A 30 -1.00 -12.53 -5.45
N GLU A 31 -0.86 -13.78 -5.89
CA GLU A 31 -1.55 -14.91 -5.28
C GLU A 31 -1.26 -15.04 -3.79
N THR A 32 -0.07 -14.64 -3.36
CA THR A 32 0.37 -14.69 -1.97
C THR A 32 -0.17 -13.55 -1.11
N ALA A 33 -0.66 -12.48 -1.74
CA ALA A 33 -1.19 -11.31 -1.04
C ALA A 33 -2.67 -11.47 -0.72
N TYR A 34 -3.14 -10.72 0.26
CA TYR A 34 -4.56 -10.68 0.60
C TYR A 34 -5.13 -9.29 0.41
N VAL A 35 -6.22 -9.17 -0.33
CA VAL A 35 -6.93 -7.90 -0.51
C VAL A 35 -8.42 -8.14 -0.25
N ALA A 36 -8.97 -7.40 0.70
CA ALA A 36 -10.40 -7.49 1.02
C ALA A 36 -11.24 -6.98 -0.16
N LYS A 37 -12.44 -7.52 -0.32
CA LYS A 37 -13.35 -7.11 -1.38
C LYS A 37 -13.74 -5.64 -1.29
N THR A 38 -13.75 -5.09 -0.09
CA THR A 38 -14.11 -3.69 0.17
C THR A 38 -12.99 -2.72 -0.18
N ALA A 39 -11.75 -3.21 -0.29
CA ALA A 39 -10.62 -2.37 -0.66
C ALA A 39 -10.61 -2.08 -2.16
N TYR A 40 -10.17 -0.91 -2.53
CA TYR A 40 -10.04 -0.51 -3.93
C TYR A 40 -8.56 -0.60 -4.35
N ILE A 41 -8.30 -1.32 -5.44
CA ILE A 41 -6.97 -1.40 -6.03
C ILE A 41 -7.08 -0.91 -7.47
N GLY A 42 -6.55 0.26 -7.75
CA GLY A 42 -6.63 0.88 -9.06
C GLY A 42 -5.90 0.09 -10.14
N PRO A 43 -6.20 0.34 -11.42
CA PRO A 43 -5.73 -0.52 -12.52
C PRO A 43 -4.21 -0.59 -12.69
N PHE A 44 -3.46 0.40 -12.22
CA PHE A 44 -2.01 0.40 -12.35
C PHE A 44 -1.28 0.15 -11.04
N ALA A 45 -2.02 -0.07 -9.95
CA ALA A 45 -1.43 -0.39 -8.66
C ALA A 45 -1.10 -1.88 -8.58
N LYS A 46 -0.13 -2.22 -7.74
CA LYS A 46 0.31 -3.62 -7.55
C LYS A 46 0.41 -3.95 -6.07
N ILE A 47 -0.15 -5.10 -5.72
CA ILE A 47 -0.06 -5.65 -4.37
C ILE A 47 0.68 -6.98 -4.49
N CYS A 48 1.85 -7.08 -3.89
CA CYS A 48 2.77 -8.22 -4.08
C CYS A 48 3.21 -8.83 -2.75
N GLY A 49 3.95 -9.92 -2.86
CA GLY A 49 4.49 -10.61 -1.70
C GLY A 49 3.38 -11.10 -0.79
N ASN A 50 3.54 -10.89 0.50
CA ASN A 50 2.57 -11.27 1.53
C ASN A 50 1.80 -10.05 2.06
N ALA A 51 1.71 -8.99 1.26
CA ALA A 51 1.05 -7.76 1.65
C ALA A 51 -0.44 -7.97 1.88
N ARG A 52 -1.02 -7.13 2.73
CA ARG A 52 -2.43 -7.20 3.08
C ARG A 52 -3.06 -5.83 2.94
N VAL A 53 -4.16 -5.76 2.22
CA VAL A 53 -4.94 -4.52 2.07
C VAL A 53 -6.37 -4.85 2.49
N THR A 54 -6.84 -4.22 3.55
CA THR A 54 -8.15 -4.56 4.16
C THR A 54 -8.98 -3.32 4.43
N GLY A 55 -10.17 -3.53 4.96
CA GLY A 55 -11.09 -2.45 5.24
C GLY A 55 -11.54 -1.75 3.97
N GLU A 56 -11.62 -0.45 4.02
CA GLU A 56 -12.00 0.39 2.89
C GLU A 56 -10.80 1.16 2.33
N ALA A 57 -9.61 0.60 2.49
CA ALA A 57 -8.39 1.22 1.99
C ALA A 57 -8.39 1.32 0.46
N SER A 58 -7.72 2.33 -0.06
CA SER A 58 -7.59 2.55 -1.49
C SER A 58 -6.12 2.62 -1.88
N VAL A 59 -5.73 1.82 -2.86
CA VAL A 59 -4.39 1.83 -3.43
C VAL A 59 -4.55 2.08 -4.92
N PHE A 60 -4.00 3.19 -5.42
CA PHE A 60 -4.23 3.53 -6.83
C PHE A 60 -3.06 4.32 -7.40
N GLY A 61 -3.22 4.86 -8.61
CA GLY A 61 -2.10 5.42 -9.35
C GLY A 61 -1.11 4.31 -9.67
N ASN A 62 0.16 4.56 -9.47
CA ASN A 62 1.22 3.58 -9.68
C ASN A 62 1.79 3.06 -8.36
N ALA A 63 1.01 3.08 -7.31
CA ALA A 63 1.44 2.66 -5.98
C ALA A 63 1.78 1.18 -5.94
N TRP A 64 2.72 0.84 -5.08
CA TRP A 64 3.22 -0.52 -4.97
C TRP A 64 3.30 -0.90 -3.50
N ILE A 65 2.57 -1.95 -3.13
CA ILE A 65 2.57 -2.51 -1.77
C ILE A 65 3.16 -3.92 -1.86
N PHE A 66 4.21 -4.20 -1.09
CA PHE A 66 4.87 -5.50 -1.20
C PHE A 66 5.52 -5.92 0.12
N ASP A 67 6.25 -7.02 0.10
CA ASP A 67 6.80 -7.67 1.28
C ASP A 67 5.66 -8.05 2.24
N ASN A 68 5.74 -7.67 3.51
CA ASN A 68 4.73 -7.96 4.51
C ASN A 68 3.94 -6.73 4.93
N ALA A 69 3.88 -5.73 4.06
CA ALA A 69 3.20 -4.46 4.37
C ALA A 69 1.70 -4.64 4.55
N GLU A 70 1.11 -3.79 5.37
CA GLU A 70 -0.34 -3.78 5.59
C GLU A 70 -0.90 -2.39 5.38
N VAL A 71 -2.00 -2.32 4.65
CA VAL A 71 -2.75 -1.08 4.42
C VAL A 71 -4.19 -1.36 4.83
N SER A 72 -4.73 -0.58 5.75
CA SER A 72 -6.04 -0.88 6.32
C SER A 72 -6.82 0.39 6.69
N GLY A 73 -8.00 0.20 7.27
CA GLY A 73 -8.87 1.31 7.63
C GLY A 73 -9.42 2.01 6.39
N ARG A 74 -9.37 3.31 6.36
CA ARG A 74 -9.77 4.13 5.22
C ARG A 74 -8.57 4.89 4.66
N SER A 75 -7.41 4.28 4.75
CA SER A 75 -6.18 4.90 4.28
C SER A 75 -6.09 4.91 2.76
N ASP A 76 -5.29 5.82 2.23
CA ASP A 76 -5.05 5.94 0.81
C ASP A 76 -3.56 5.88 0.52
N VAL A 77 -3.17 5.05 -0.45
CA VAL A 77 -1.80 4.98 -0.95
C VAL A 77 -1.88 5.17 -2.46
N PHE A 78 -1.25 6.23 -2.98
CA PHE A 78 -1.41 6.53 -4.40
C PHE A 78 -0.21 7.29 -4.96
N GLY A 79 -0.32 7.77 -6.19
CA GLY A 79 0.80 8.36 -6.89
C GLY A 79 1.83 7.30 -7.22
N ASN A 80 3.07 7.53 -6.88
CA ASN A 80 4.16 6.58 -7.06
C ASN A 80 4.70 6.07 -5.72
N ALA A 81 3.85 6.04 -4.71
CA ALA A 81 4.24 5.64 -3.36
C ALA A 81 4.57 4.16 -3.27
N ARG A 82 5.47 3.83 -2.37
CA ARG A 82 5.85 2.45 -2.09
C ARG A 82 5.73 2.16 -0.60
N VAL A 83 5.07 1.07 -0.27
CA VAL A 83 4.93 0.60 1.12
C VAL A 83 5.41 -0.84 1.16
N PHE A 84 6.42 -1.11 1.96
CA PHE A 84 7.03 -2.44 1.96
C PHE A 84 7.68 -2.78 3.30
N GLY A 85 8.41 -3.89 3.35
CA GLY A 85 8.93 -4.40 4.61
C GLY A 85 7.78 -4.85 5.49
N ASN A 86 7.78 -4.43 6.74
CA ASN A 86 6.70 -4.68 7.69
C ASN A 86 5.91 -3.41 8.00
N ALA A 87 5.89 -2.46 7.08
CA ALA A 87 5.23 -1.17 7.28
C ALA A 87 3.71 -1.33 7.37
N ARG A 88 3.09 -0.43 8.11
CA ARG A 88 1.64 -0.43 8.33
C ARG A 88 1.08 0.96 8.09
N ILE A 89 0.08 1.03 7.23
CA ILE A 89 -0.66 2.26 6.97
C ILE A 89 -2.10 1.98 7.40
N CYS A 90 -2.64 2.79 8.29
CA CYS A 90 -3.98 2.54 8.84
C CYS A 90 -4.74 3.82 9.14
N ASP A 91 -5.96 3.67 9.67
CA ASP A 91 -6.87 4.77 9.96
C ASP A 91 -7.17 5.58 8.70
N ASP A 92 -7.06 6.89 8.74
CA ASP A 92 -7.32 7.78 7.61
C ASP A 92 -6.02 8.35 7.02
N ALA A 93 -4.90 7.66 7.20
CA ALA A 93 -3.59 8.11 6.75
C ALA A 93 -3.48 8.10 5.23
N LYS A 94 -2.60 8.94 4.70
CA LYS A 94 -2.35 9.04 3.26
C LYS A 94 -0.85 8.97 2.98
N VAL A 95 -0.49 8.16 1.98
CA VAL A 95 0.89 8.07 1.49
C VAL A 95 0.84 8.25 -0.02
N TYR A 96 1.53 9.26 -0.54
CA TYR A 96 1.43 9.55 -1.97
C TYR A 96 2.68 10.27 -2.50
N GLY A 97 2.62 10.73 -3.73
CA GLY A 97 3.78 11.30 -4.41
C GLY A 97 4.80 10.19 -4.69
N PHE A 98 6.03 10.42 -4.32
CA PHE A 98 7.12 9.44 -4.44
C PHE A 98 7.57 8.94 -3.07
N ALA A 99 6.70 9.02 -2.08
CA ALA A 99 7.04 8.64 -0.72
C ALA A 99 7.25 7.13 -0.58
N SER A 100 8.09 6.75 0.38
CA SER A 100 8.34 5.36 0.73
C SER A 100 8.16 5.15 2.22
N VAL A 101 7.44 4.10 2.60
CA VAL A 101 7.25 3.70 3.99
C VAL A 101 7.68 2.24 4.11
N PHE A 102 8.65 1.96 4.96
CA PHE A 102 9.21 0.61 5.03
C PHE A 102 9.79 0.31 6.42
N GLY A 103 10.50 -0.81 6.54
CA GLY A 103 10.96 -1.28 7.83
C GLY A 103 9.76 -1.70 8.68
N ASN A 104 9.71 -1.24 9.92
CA ASN A 104 8.58 -1.49 10.83
C ASN A 104 7.78 -0.20 11.08
N ALA A 105 7.84 0.74 10.14
CA ALA A 105 7.20 2.04 10.29
C ALA A 105 5.68 1.94 10.27
N LYS A 106 5.03 2.86 10.97
CA LYS A 106 3.58 2.94 11.01
C LYS A 106 3.13 4.37 10.72
N VAL A 107 2.18 4.51 9.80
CA VAL A 107 1.53 5.78 9.49
C VAL A 107 0.05 5.62 9.81
N SER A 108 -0.48 6.46 10.67
CA SER A 108 -1.83 6.28 11.21
C SER A 108 -2.54 7.61 11.44
N ASP A 109 -3.75 7.53 11.98
CA ASP A 109 -4.60 8.68 12.24
C ASP A 109 -4.89 9.45 10.95
N PHE A 110 -4.62 10.74 10.91
CA PHE A 110 -4.80 11.59 9.73
C PHE A 110 -3.46 12.03 9.14
N ALA A 111 -2.38 11.30 9.43
CA ALA A 111 -1.05 11.66 8.97
C ALA A 111 -0.92 11.54 7.45
N GLU A 112 -0.03 12.32 6.87
CA GLU A 112 0.24 12.29 5.45
C GLU A 112 1.75 12.21 5.21
N VAL A 113 2.16 11.34 4.30
CA VAL A 113 3.55 11.20 3.89
C VAL A 113 3.58 11.35 2.36
N TYR A 114 4.30 12.33 1.86
CA TYR A 114 4.26 12.64 0.42
C TYR A 114 5.57 13.27 -0.09
N ASP A 115 5.56 13.75 -1.32
CA ASP A 115 6.74 14.21 -2.03
C ASP A 115 7.77 13.08 -2.12
N PHE A 116 8.99 13.28 -1.67
CA PHE A 116 10.06 12.28 -1.68
C PHE A 116 10.37 11.79 -0.27
N ALA A 117 9.44 11.94 0.65
CA ALA A 117 9.66 11.58 2.05
C ALA A 117 9.86 10.07 2.23
N GLU A 118 10.65 9.70 3.22
CA GLU A 118 10.88 8.31 3.58
C GLU A 118 10.63 8.13 5.07
N VAL A 119 9.86 7.10 5.42
CA VAL A 119 9.56 6.76 6.81
C VAL A 119 9.96 5.30 7.00
N SER A 120 10.85 5.03 7.92
CA SER A 120 11.42 3.70 8.11
C SER A 120 11.81 3.42 9.56
N GLY A 121 12.49 2.32 9.78
CA GLY A 121 12.87 1.88 11.12
C GLY A 121 11.65 1.50 11.92
N ASN A 122 11.59 1.88 13.18
CA ASN A 122 10.44 1.67 14.05
C ASN A 122 9.66 2.97 14.26
N SER A 123 9.71 3.87 13.28
CA SER A 123 9.10 5.19 13.36
C SER A 123 7.59 5.13 13.31
N LYS A 124 6.95 6.13 13.90
CA LYS A 124 5.51 6.31 13.84
C LYS A 124 5.19 7.73 13.39
N VAL A 125 4.31 7.86 12.41
CA VAL A 125 3.79 9.15 11.97
C VAL A 125 2.29 9.11 12.25
N CYS A 126 1.81 10.02 13.06
CA CYS A 126 0.42 9.95 13.53
C CYS A 126 -0.19 11.35 13.74
N PHE A 127 -1.42 11.38 14.27
CA PHE A 127 -2.24 12.58 14.40
C PHE A 127 -2.45 13.25 13.04
N LYS A 128 -2.06 14.48 12.89
CA LYS A 128 -2.20 15.22 11.64
C LYS A 128 -0.85 15.60 11.05
N LYS A 129 0.19 14.86 11.41
CA LYS A 129 1.55 15.15 10.94
C LYS A 129 1.66 15.00 9.44
N LYS A 130 2.28 15.95 8.80
CA LYS A 130 2.62 15.90 7.38
C LYS A 130 4.13 15.80 7.23
N VAL A 131 4.56 14.77 6.52
CA VAL A 131 5.97 14.54 6.22
C VAL A 131 6.15 14.68 4.73
N SER A 132 6.96 15.62 4.31
CA SER A 132 7.05 16.02 2.90
C SER A 132 8.49 16.36 2.51
N GLY A 133 8.65 16.84 1.27
CA GLY A 133 9.95 17.18 0.73
C GLY A 133 10.84 15.95 0.68
N SER A 134 12.08 16.10 1.06
CA SER A 134 13.05 15.00 1.13
C SER A 134 13.30 14.55 2.57
N THR A 135 12.31 14.73 3.44
CA THR A 135 12.42 14.38 4.85
C THR A 135 12.57 12.87 5.02
N LYS A 136 13.48 12.46 5.87
CA LYS A 136 13.66 11.05 6.24
C LYS A 136 13.42 10.89 7.74
N ILE A 137 12.49 10.01 8.07
CA ILE A 137 12.18 9.67 9.46
C ILE A 137 12.58 8.21 9.65
N ALA A 138 13.45 7.96 10.62
CA ALA A 138 14.02 6.65 10.86
C ALA A 138 14.25 6.40 12.35
N GLY A 139 14.74 5.22 12.68
CA GLY A 139 15.00 4.84 14.07
C GLY A 139 13.69 4.63 14.82
N ASP A 140 13.62 5.16 16.05
CA ASP A 140 12.43 5.05 16.90
C ASP A 140 11.67 6.37 17.00
N THR A 141 11.72 7.16 15.95
CA THR A 141 11.12 8.51 15.93
C THR A 141 9.59 8.42 15.96
N ILE A 142 8.98 9.30 16.75
CA ILE A 142 7.53 9.51 16.76
C ILE A 142 7.28 10.91 16.23
N ALA A 143 6.67 11.00 15.05
CA ALA A 143 6.33 12.28 14.42
C ALA A 143 4.83 12.49 14.53
N GLU A 144 4.42 13.45 15.33
CA GLU A 144 3.00 13.62 15.67
C GLU A 144 2.51 15.06 15.62
N LYS A 145 3.36 16.00 15.29
CA LYS A 145 2.95 17.42 15.18
C LYS A 145 3.57 18.08 13.97
#